data_f51487f430e4b41824954f8c24cfb666
#
_entry.id   f51487f430e4b41824954f8c24cfb666
#
_cell.length_a   1.000
_cell.length_b   1.000
_cell.length_c   1.000
_cell.angle_alpha   90.00
_cell.angle_beta   90.00
_cell.angle_gamma   90.00
#
_symmetry.space_group_name_H-M   'P 1'
#
loop_
_entity.id
_entity.type
_entity.pdbx_description
1 polymer ?
#
loop_
_entity_poly.entity_id
_entity_poly.type
_entity_poly.pdbx_seq_one_letter_code
_entity_poly.pdbx_strand_id
1 'polypeptide(L)'
;MRMTVLTGAAAQEIDTRPRSGTRNQAYDRARTFIILLVLIHHSVIPYTYYGHTDQQSFLGFDAVVTFNDSFIMAAMFLLSGLFVWPSLQRRGITAFLRGRWLRLALPLAVGVVILMPIAYYAIEPRNSGSGFGAYWWKTVTAGPWESGPIWFLGVLLAFDMLAAAVYRIAPGLVEVIGRLSVANPKHPAYAFWTLLAASVAVYVPLSLYYGIERWFTLGPLAIQASRVLLYLLYFFVGVGIGSVRGDRGLLFSDGELARQWPAWLAAAIVTYAGLAALIYYKHEFLPDPNHPPQWWDAAHAIFFACFCASQTVNVLALFLRFDSSGWSALDPLRESSFGIYLIHYVPLLWLQRALSSITLIPVMQETAILKALIVLVLTLAMSWSATLALRRIPGVTRVL
;
A
#
# COMPACT_ATOMS: atom_id res chain seq x y z
N MET A 1 -11.65 -72.64 30.48
CA MET A 1 -12.55 -71.53 30.15
C MET A 1 -11.84 -70.22 30.55
N ARG A 2 -11.11 -69.62 29.60
CA ARG A 2 -10.39 -68.35 29.77
C ARG A 2 -11.01 -67.32 28.88
N MET A 3 -11.58 -66.30 29.50
CA MET A 3 -12.22 -65.19 28.83
C MET A 3 -11.16 -64.12 28.58
N THR A 4 -10.86 -63.87 27.30
CA THR A 4 -9.94 -62.81 26.88
C THR A 4 -10.76 -61.55 26.62
N VAL A 5 -10.56 -60.49 27.39
CA VAL A 5 -11.14 -59.17 27.19
C VAL A 5 -10.18 -58.39 26.33
N LEU A 6 -10.61 -58.06 25.09
CA LEU A 6 -9.94 -57.12 24.20
C LEU A 6 -10.46 -55.69 24.53
N THR A 7 -9.63 -54.91 25.16
CA THR A 7 -9.81 -53.43 25.26
C THR A 7 -8.96 -52.77 24.16
N GLY A 8 -9.57 -52.45 23.02
CA GLY A 8 -8.99 -51.60 22.01
C GLY A 8 -9.38 -50.16 22.26
N ALA A 9 -8.56 -49.39 22.96
CA ALA A 9 -8.64 -47.94 23.00
C ALA A 9 -7.57 -47.40 22.01
N ALA A 10 -7.99 -47.05 20.80
CA ALA A 10 -7.18 -46.27 19.87
C ALA A 10 -7.03 -44.86 20.46
N ALA A 11 -5.88 -44.61 21.09
CA ALA A 11 -5.49 -43.25 21.47
C ALA A 11 -5.25 -42.48 20.15
N GLN A 12 -6.13 -41.53 19.85
CA GLN A 12 -5.84 -40.49 18.87
C GLN A 12 -4.66 -39.67 19.39
N GLU A 13 -3.51 -39.90 18.79
CA GLU A 13 -2.31 -39.09 18.97
C GLU A 13 -2.60 -37.71 18.42
N ILE A 14 -2.92 -36.74 19.29
CA ILE A 14 -3.03 -35.35 18.93
C ILE A 14 -1.66 -34.92 18.45
N ASP A 15 -1.51 -34.73 17.14
CA ASP A 15 -0.28 -34.23 16.52
C ASP A 15 0.04 -32.82 17.06
N THR A 16 0.80 -32.78 18.15
CA THR A 16 1.28 -31.57 18.82
C THR A 16 2.50 -30.97 18.15
N ARG A 17 2.85 -31.37 16.91
CA ARG A 17 3.93 -30.72 16.18
C ARG A 17 3.57 -29.26 15.97
N PRO A 18 4.38 -28.29 16.42
CA PRO A 18 4.17 -26.90 16.07
C PRO A 18 4.24 -26.81 14.55
N ARG A 19 3.15 -26.40 13.91
CA ARG A 19 3.12 -26.10 12.48
C ARG A 19 4.16 -25.02 12.21
N SER A 20 5.38 -25.44 11.89
CA SER A 20 6.50 -24.58 11.54
C SER A 20 6.13 -23.80 10.28
N GLY A 21 5.95 -22.48 10.41
CA GLY A 21 6.07 -21.57 9.29
C GLY A 21 4.89 -21.55 8.31
N THR A 22 3.66 -21.62 8.75
CA THR A 22 2.53 -21.16 7.90
C THR A 22 2.71 -19.65 7.71
N ARG A 23 3.21 -19.29 6.52
CA ARG A 23 3.18 -17.91 6.04
C ARG A 23 1.78 -17.38 6.32
N ASN A 24 1.67 -16.29 7.10
CA ASN A 24 0.36 -15.80 7.51
C ASN A 24 -0.38 -15.27 6.29
N GLN A 25 -1.35 -16.04 5.81
CA GLN A 25 -2.10 -15.77 4.58
C GLN A 25 -2.84 -14.43 4.65
N ALA A 26 -3.25 -14.02 5.87
CA ALA A 26 -3.91 -12.75 6.10
C ALA A 26 -3.09 -11.56 5.59
N TYR A 27 -1.77 -11.53 5.86
CA TYR A 27 -0.92 -10.42 5.41
C TYR A 27 -0.68 -10.42 3.90
N ASP A 28 -0.56 -11.59 3.30
CA ASP A 28 -0.41 -11.69 1.86
C ASP A 28 -1.70 -11.29 1.14
N ARG A 29 -2.86 -11.69 1.68
CA ARG A 29 -4.18 -11.25 1.19
C ARG A 29 -4.38 -9.74 1.38
N ALA A 30 -4.01 -9.20 2.55
CA ALA A 30 -4.07 -7.75 2.80
C ALA A 30 -3.22 -6.96 1.81
N ARG A 31 -2.00 -7.42 1.50
CA ARG A 31 -1.15 -6.80 0.46
C ARG A 31 -1.79 -6.85 -0.92
N THR A 32 -2.31 -8.02 -1.32
CA THR A 32 -2.99 -8.18 -2.61
C THR A 32 -4.19 -7.25 -2.71
N PHE A 33 -4.99 -7.15 -1.65
CA PHE A 33 -6.11 -6.21 -1.57
C PHE A 33 -5.65 -4.76 -1.75
N ILE A 34 -4.59 -4.33 -1.03
CA ILE A 34 -4.06 -2.97 -1.14
C ILE A 34 -3.54 -2.70 -2.57
N ILE A 35 -2.90 -3.67 -3.23
CA ILE A 35 -2.46 -3.53 -4.62
C ILE A 35 -3.65 -3.36 -5.56
N LEU A 36 -4.76 -4.06 -5.35
CA LEU A 36 -5.98 -3.82 -6.11
C LEU A 36 -6.54 -2.41 -5.87
N LEU A 37 -6.49 -1.90 -4.64
CA LEU A 37 -6.86 -0.51 -4.36
C LEU A 37 -5.94 0.49 -5.08
N VAL A 38 -4.64 0.19 -5.23
CA VAL A 38 -3.72 1.01 -6.05
C VAL A 38 -4.16 1.04 -7.52
N LEU A 39 -4.56 -0.10 -8.09
CA LEU A 39 -5.07 -0.14 -9.47
C LEU A 39 -6.38 0.66 -9.60
N ILE A 40 -7.30 0.49 -8.65
CA ILE A 40 -8.56 1.26 -8.62
C ILE A 40 -8.25 2.76 -8.54
N HIS A 41 -7.35 3.16 -7.62
CA HIS A 41 -6.94 4.54 -7.43
C HIS A 41 -6.46 5.18 -8.74
N HIS A 42 -5.51 4.56 -9.42
CA HIS A 42 -4.95 5.10 -10.66
C HIS A 42 -5.94 5.03 -11.84
N SER A 43 -6.88 4.07 -11.82
CA SER A 43 -7.89 3.96 -12.86
C SER A 43 -8.93 5.07 -12.81
N VAL A 44 -9.20 5.66 -11.65
CA VAL A 44 -10.24 6.67 -11.47
C VAL A 44 -9.72 8.12 -11.47
N ILE A 45 -8.42 8.35 -11.23
CA ILE A 45 -7.83 9.71 -11.13
C ILE A 45 -8.24 10.63 -12.28
N PRO A 46 -8.15 10.25 -13.57
CA PRO A 46 -8.50 11.16 -14.66
C PRO A 46 -9.96 11.58 -14.70
N TYR A 47 -10.82 10.85 -13.99
CA TYR A 47 -12.28 11.02 -14.00
C TYR A 47 -12.83 11.58 -12.69
N THR A 48 -11.98 12.08 -11.78
CA THR A 48 -12.39 12.80 -10.56
C THR A 48 -13.12 14.09 -10.94
N TYR A 49 -14.01 14.57 -10.08
CA TYR A 49 -14.78 15.79 -10.37
C TYR A 49 -13.93 17.05 -10.21
N TYR A 50 -13.15 17.16 -9.13
CA TYR A 50 -12.36 18.34 -8.83
C TYR A 50 -10.99 18.37 -9.52
N GLY A 51 -10.43 17.22 -9.89
CA GLY A 51 -9.08 17.09 -10.46
C GLY A 51 -9.03 16.35 -11.80
N HIS A 52 -10.14 16.32 -12.57
CA HIS A 52 -10.19 15.55 -13.81
C HIS A 52 -9.23 16.07 -14.90
N THR A 53 -8.73 15.13 -15.67
CA THR A 53 -7.95 15.37 -16.89
C THR A 53 -8.66 14.84 -18.15
N ASP A 54 -9.74 14.07 -17.97
CA ASP A 54 -10.68 13.65 -19.02
C ASP A 54 -11.87 14.64 -19.08
N GLN A 55 -12.61 14.63 -20.19
CA GLN A 55 -13.83 15.46 -20.35
C GLN A 55 -14.99 14.96 -19.50
N GLN A 56 -14.97 13.72 -19.06
CA GLN A 56 -15.99 13.09 -18.24
C GLN A 56 -15.49 12.93 -16.81
N SER A 57 -16.36 13.28 -15.86
CA SER A 57 -16.04 13.22 -14.44
C SER A 57 -17.20 12.69 -13.60
N PHE A 58 -16.88 12.18 -12.42
CA PHE A 58 -17.83 11.68 -11.44
C PHE A 58 -17.35 11.97 -10.02
N LEU A 59 -18.14 12.70 -9.23
CA LEU A 59 -17.79 13.12 -7.86
C LEU A 59 -17.46 11.93 -6.93
N GLY A 60 -18.08 10.77 -7.13
CA GLY A 60 -17.79 9.58 -6.34
C GLY A 60 -16.33 9.12 -6.47
N PHE A 61 -15.63 9.47 -7.55
CA PHE A 61 -14.22 9.13 -7.71
C PHE A 61 -13.29 9.97 -6.84
N ASP A 62 -13.67 11.20 -6.51
CA ASP A 62 -12.94 12.02 -5.52
C ASP A 62 -12.99 11.37 -4.15
N ALA A 63 -14.12 10.78 -3.78
CA ALA A 63 -14.21 9.98 -2.56
C ALA A 63 -13.30 8.74 -2.62
N VAL A 64 -13.27 7.99 -3.73
CA VAL A 64 -12.39 6.83 -3.90
C VAL A 64 -10.91 7.22 -3.82
N VAL A 65 -10.52 8.31 -4.48
CA VAL A 65 -9.13 8.81 -4.46
C VAL A 65 -8.74 9.23 -3.06
N THR A 66 -9.58 10.03 -2.37
CA THR A 66 -9.36 10.46 -0.99
C THR A 66 -9.21 9.27 -0.03
N PHE A 67 -10.10 8.29 -0.14
CA PHE A 67 -10.05 7.07 0.66
C PHE A 67 -8.70 6.35 0.48
N ASN A 68 -8.35 6.09 -0.77
CA ASN A 68 -7.16 5.31 -1.11
C ASN A 68 -5.86 6.04 -0.75
N ASP A 69 -5.74 7.31 -1.11
CA ASP A 69 -4.53 8.12 -0.92
C ASP A 69 -4.17 8.30 0.55
N SER A 70 -5.17 8.27 1.43
CA SER A 70 -4.95 8.56 2.85
C SER A 70 -4.31 7.43 3.64
N PHE A 71 -4.39 6.15 3.22
CA PHE A 71 -3.88 5.05 4.05
C PHE A 71 -3.07 3.99 3.31
N ILE A 72 -3.30 3.80 1.99
CA ILE A 72 -2.71 2.67 1.23
C ILE A 72 -1.20 2.56 1.46
N MET A 73 -0.49 3.67 1.31
CA MET A 73 0.98 3.67 1.38
C MET A 73 1.47 3.43 2.82
N ALA A 74 0.83 4.05 3.81
CA ALA A 74 1.14 3.82 5.22
C ALA A 74 0.95 2.34 5.61
N ALA A 75 -0.18 1.74 5.19
CA ALA A 75 -0.45 0.32 5.41
C ALA A 75 0.57 -0.59 4.69
N MET A 76 0.98 -0.25 3.47
CA MET A 76 2.02 -1.00 2.73
C MET A 76 3.38 -0.92 3.42
N PHE A 77 3.78 0.23 3.95
CA PHE A 77 5.02 0.36 4.72
C PHE A 77 4.96 -0.44 6.01
N LEU A 78 3.84 -0.40 6.75
CA LEU A 78 3.64 -1.21 7.95
C LEU A 78 3.75 -2.71 7.64
N LEU A 79 3.01 -3.19 6.65
CA LEU A 79 3.05 -4.60 6.22
C LEU A 79 4.44 -5.03 5.73
N SER A 80 5.20 -4.13 5.10
CA SER A 80 6.56 -4.40 4.67
C SER A 80 7.52 -4.50 5.86
N GLY A 81 7.37 -3.62 6.85
CA GLY A 81 8.15 -3.58 8.08
C GLY A 81 8.05 -4.86 8.91
N LEU A 82 6.86 -5.51 8.96
CA LEU A 82 6.63 -6.74 9.73
C LEU A 82 7.67 -7.86 9.47
N PHE A 83 8.23 -7.91 8.27
CA PHE A 83 9.13 -8.98 7.85
C PHE A 83 10.62 -8.61 7.92
N VAL A 84 10.93 -7.34 8.22
CA VAL A 84 12.31 -6.83 8.20
C VAL A 84 13.12 -7.42 9.34
N TRP A 85 12.68 -7.26 10.57
CA TRP A 85 13.41 -7.69 11.75
C TRP A 85 13.64 -9.20 11.79
N PRO A 86 12.63 -10.07 11.60
CA PRO A 86 12.85 -11.51 11.51
C PRO A 86 13.81 -11.92 10.38
N SER A 87 13.82 -11.15 9.28
CA SER A 87 14.73 -11.41 8.16
C SER A 87 16.17 -11.04 8.50
N LEU A 88 16.40 -9.91 9.17
CA LEU A 88 17.71 -9.47 9.67
C LEU A 88 18.29 -10.48 10.67
N GLN A 89 17.47 -10.93 11.63
CA GLN A 89 17.89 -11.92 12.62
C GLN A 89 18.28 -13.26 11.98
N ARG A 90 17.52 -13.73 10.98
CA ARG A 90 17.77 -15.05 10.37
C ARG A 90 18.91 -15.05 9.35
N ARG A 91 19.09 -13.97 8.58
CA ARG A 91 19.99 -13.92 7.42
C ARG A 91 21.24 -13.08 7.66
N GLY A 92 21.20 -12.19 8.66
CA GLY A 92 22.20 -11.15 8.85
C GLY A 92 22.04 -9.99 7.86
N ILE A 93 22.74 -8.89 8.14
CA ILE A 93 22.59 -7.62 7.41
C ILE A 93 22.94 -7.75 5.92
N THR A 94 24.10 -8.36 5.61
CA THR A 94 24.61 -8.45 4.22
C THR A 94 23.66 -9.24 3.32
N ALA A 95 23.21 -10.41 3.77
CA ALA A 95 22.30 -11.24 2.98
C ALA A 95 20.90 -10.61 2.88
N PHE A 96 20.45 -9.91 3.93
CA PHE A 96 19.21 -9.14 3.92
C PHE A 96 19.27 -8.03 2.85
N LEU A 97 20.27 -7.15 2.92
CA LEU A 97 20.44 -6.04 1.98
C LEU A 97 20.60 -6.54 0.53
N ARG A 98 21.43 -7.57 0.30
CA ARG A 98 21.54 -8.16 -1.05
C ARG A 98 20.20 -8.63 -1.59
N GLY A 99 19.36 -9.26 -0.74
CA GLY A 99 18.01 -9.66 -1.13
C GLY A 99 17.09 -8.48 -1.43
N ARG A 100 17.20 -7.39 -0.68
CA ARG A 100 16.44 -6.16 -0.91
C ARG A 100 16.87 -5.45 -2.20
N TRP A 101 18.15 -5.34 -2.46
CA TRP A 101 18.65 -4.79 -3.73
C TRP A 101 18.09 -5.53 -4.94
N LEU A 102 18.10 -6.86 -4.94
CA LEU A 102 17.56 -7.65 -6.04
C LEU A 102 16.04 -7.49 -6.22
N ARG A 103 15.30 -7.32 -5.12
CA ARG A 103 13.82 -7.28 -5.17
C ARG A 103 13.23 -5.88 -5.24
N LEU A 104 14.00 -4.84 -4.94
CA LEU A 104 13.51 -3.46 -4.94
C LEU A 104 14.31 -2.58 -5.89
N ALA A 105 15.67 -2.56 -5.80
CA ALA A 105 16.48 -1.69 -6.64
C ALA A 105 16.47 -2.12 -8.11
N LEU A 106 16.59 -3.42 -8.39
CA LEU A 106 16.55 -3.90 -9.78
C LEU A 106 15.21 -3.63 -10.45
N PRO A 107 14.03 -3.95 -9.86
CA PRO A 107 12.74 -3.57 -10.44
C PRO A 107 12.55 -2.07 -10.56
N LEU A 108 13.03 -1.27 -9.61
CA LEU A 108 12.99 0.19 -9.70
C LEU A 108 13.80 0.68 -10.91
N ALA A 109 15.03 0.20 -11.07
CA ALA A 109 15.89 0.58 -12.21
C ALA A 109 15.26 0.20 -13.57
N VAL A 110 14.77 -1.04 -13.68
CA VAL A 110 14.05 -1.51 -14.88
C VAL A 110 12.79 -0.68 -15.11
N GLY A 111 12.04 -0.38 -14.03
CA GLY A 111 10.86 0.44 -14.10
C GLY A 111 11.14 1.85 -14.62
N VAL A 112 12.12 2.55 -14.04
CA VAL A 112 12.48 3.92 -14.42
C VAL A 112 13.06 4.00 -15.86
N VAL A 113 13.84 3.00 -16.25
CA VAL A 113 14.51 3.03 -17.57
C VAL A 113 13.61 2.51 -18.70
N ILE A 114 12.70 1.59 -18.41
CA ILE A 114 11.89 0.91 -19.43
C ILE A 114 10.40 1.19 -19.25
N LEU A 115 9.81 0.82 -18.07
CA LEU A 115 8.37 0.83 -17.92
C LEU A 115 7.78 2.23 -17.87
N MET A 116 8.40 3.14 -17.11
CA MET A 116 7.88 4.50 -16.95
C MET A 116 7.99 5.33 -18.23
N PRO A 117 9.10 5.31 -19.00
CA PRO A 117 9.12 5.99 -20.29
C PRO A 117 8.06 5.46 -21.26
N ILE A 118 7.79 4.15 -21.30
CA ILE A 118 6.71 3.59 -22.12
C ILE A 118 5.34 4.09 -21.62
N ALA A 119 5.13 4.13 -20.31
CA ALA A 119 3.88 4.58 -19.71
C ALA A 119 3.63 6.07 -19.98
N TYR A 120 4.60 6.92 -19.65
CA TYR A 120 4.46 8.37 -19.79
C TYR A 120 4.44 8.87 -21.24
N TYR A 121 5.01 8.11 -22.19
CA TYR A 121 4.86 8.42 -23.60
C TYR A 121 3.41 8.43 -24.08
N ALA A 122 2.53 7.69 -23.42
CA ALA A 122 1.09 7.72 -23.70
C ALA A 122 0.46 9.11 -23.52
N ILE A 123 0.98 9.91 -22.59
CA ILE A 123 0.46 11.24 -22.25
C ILE A 123 1.34 12.39 -22.76
N GLU A 124 2.43 12.08 -23.45
CA GLU A 124 3.29 13.08 -24.10
C GLU A 124 2.48 13.86 -25.15
N PRO A 125 2.59 15.19 -25.18
CA PRO A 125 1.91 16.01 -26.18
C PRO A 125 2.28 15.62 -27.60
N ARG A 126 1.28 15.39 -28.47
CA ARG A 126 1.51 14.99 -29.89
C ARG A 126 2.32 16.01 -30.69
N ASN A 127 2.34 17.27 -30.24
CA ASN A 127 3.07 18.36 -30.93
C ASN A 127 4.57 18.38 -30.58
N SER A 128 5.06 17.48 -29.72
CA SER A 128 6.49 17.40 -29.39
C SER A 128 7.36 16.98 -30.59
N GLY A 129 6.75 16.40 -31.63
CA GLY A 129 7.41 16.01 -32.89
C GLY A 129 8.46 14.91 -32.74
N SER A 130 8.77 14.49 -31.53
CA SER A 130 9.78 13.47 -31.24
C SER A 130 9.16 12.08 -31.23
N GLY A 131 9.70 11.15 -32.01
CA GLY A 131 9.34 9.74 -31.92
C GLY A 131 9.74 9.13 -30.59
N PHE A 132 9.16 7.96 -30.25
CA PHE A 132 9.42 7.27 -28.98
C PHE A 132 10.91 7.11 -28.65
N GLY A 133 11.76 6.80 -29.64
CA GLY A 133 13.20 6.62 -29.39
C GLY A 133 13.88 7.89 -28.87
N ALA A 134 13.56 9.05 -29.45
CA ALA A 134 14.10 10.34 -29.02
C ALA A 134 13.57 10.74 -27.64
N TYR A 135 12.28 10.53 -27.39
CA TYR A 135 11.66 10.73 -26.07
C TYR A 135 12.32 9.85 -25.00
N TRP A 136 12.43 8.55 -25.27
CA TRP A 136 13.06 7.60 -24.37
C TRP A 136 14.51 7.98 -24.05
N TRP A 137 15.31 8.28 -25.09
CA TRP A 137 16.69 8.66 -24.91
C TRP A 137 16.83 9.93 -24.05
N LYS A 138 16.03 10.96 -24.32
CA LYS A 138 16.00 12.18 -23.52
C LYS A 138 15.64 11.87 -22.05
N THR A 139 14.57 11.11 -21.81
CA THR A 139 14.10 10.78 -20.47
C THR A 139 15.15 10.01 -19.67
N VAL A 140 15.82 9.03 -20.29
CA VAL A 140 16.80 8.19 -19.60
C VAL A 140 18.12 8.95 -19.34
N THR A 141 18.56 9.82 -20.26
CA THR A 141 19.84 10.51 -20.14
C THR A 141 19.78 11.85 -19.43
N ALA A 142 18.70 12.59 -19.60
CA ALA A 142 18.56 13.96 -19.07
C ALA A 142 17.42 14.10 -18.04
N GLY A 143 16.53 13.09 -17.92
CA GLY A 143 15.35 13.17 -17.06
C GLY A 143 14.20 13.97 -17.70
N PRO A 144 13.13 14.20 -16.94
CA PRO A 144 12.92 13.73 -15.57
C PRO A 144 12.83 12.20 -15.46
N TRP A 145 13.41 11.63 -14.40
CA TRP A 145 13.32 10.20 -14.13
C TRP A 145 12.05 9.89 -13.32
N GLU A 146 10.94 9.99 -13.99
CA GLU A 146 9.66 9.77 -13.35
C GLU A 146 9.52 8.32 -12.89
N SER A 147 9.27 8.15 -11.60
CA SER A 147 9.10 6.82 -11.01
C SER A 147 7.62 6.36 -10.99
N GLY A 148 6.67 7.26 -11.28
CA GLY A 148 5.25 6.92 -11.19
C GLY A 148 4.93 6.16 -9.90
N PRO A 149 4.04 5.17 -9.91
CA PRO A 149 3.70 4.41 -8.70
C PRO A 149 4.87 3.64 -8.08
N ILE A 150 5.92 3.34 -8.84
CA ILE A 150 7.05 2.54 -8.33
C ILE A 150 8.02 3.32 -7.41
N TRP A 151 7.78 4.62 -7.17
CA TRP A 151 8.51 5.41 -6.18
C TRP A 151 8.60 4.71 -4.81
N PHE A 152 7.54 3.95 -4.44
CA PHE A 152 7.48 3.18 -3.21
C PHE A 152 8.65 2.21 -3.04
N LEU A 153 9.13 1.57 -4.13
CA LEU A 153 10.26 0.62 -4.07
C LEU A 153 11.54 1.32 -3.61
N GLY A 154 11.79 2.52 -4.10
CA GLY A 154 12.96 3.31 -3.72
C GLY A 154 12.92 3.75 -2.26
N VAL A 155 11.78 4.25 -1.81
CA VAL A 155 11.59 4.67 -0.42
C VAL A 155 11.63 3.46 0.53
N LEU A 156 11.02 2.33 0.15
CA LEU A 156 11.09 1.10 0.94
C LEU A 156 12.54 0.59 1.05
N LEU A 157 13.32 0.67 -0.03
CA LEU A 157 14.74 0.30 0.02
C LEU A 157 15.52 1.21 0.99
N ALA A 158 15.27 2.52 0.95
CA ALA A 158 15.90 3.45 1.89
C ALA A 158 15.52 3.14 3.35
N PHE A 159 14.26 2.83 3.61
CA PHE A 159 13.80 2.43 4.95
C PHE A 159 14.37 1.07 5.38
N ASP A 160 14.53 0.11 4.48
CA ASP A 160 15.19 -1.16 4.75
C ASP A 160 16.68 -0.97 5.11
N MET A 161 17.37 -0.06 4.43
CA MET A 161 18.76 0.31 4.76
C MET A 161 18.85 0.97 6.13
N LEU A 162 17.92 1.89 6.43
CA LEU A 162 17.84 2.52 7.76
C LEU A 162 17.56 1.47 8.85
N ALA A 163 16.64 0.55 8.62
CA ALA A 163 16.36 -0.54 9.57
C ALA A 163 17.57 -1.44 9.81
N ALA A 164 18.37 -1.74 8.77
CA ALA A 164 19.61 -2.49 8.90
C ALA A 164 20.67 -1.70 9.70
N ALA A 165 20.74 -0.38 9.54
CA ALA A 165 21.60 0.49 10.35
C ALA A 165 21.15 0.51 11.82
N VAL A 166 19.85 0.68 12.08
CA VAL A 166 19.25 0.63 13.44
C VAL A 166 19.51 -0.74 14.08
N TYR A 167 19.36 -1.82 13.33
CA TYR A 167 19.66 -3.19 13.83
C TYR A 167 21.11 -3.32 14.30
N ARG A 168 22.06 -2.64 13.66
CA ARG A 168 23.47 -2.69 14.02
C ARG A 168 23.83 -1.78 15.18
N ILE A 169 23.25 -0.57 15.24
CA ILE A 169 23.70 0.51 16.13
C ILE A 169 22.82 0.60 17.38
N ALA A 170 21.52 0.43 17.24
CA ALA A 170 20.52 0.68 18.29
C ALA A 170 19.37 -0.35 18.28
N PRO A 171 19.66 -1.67 18.39
CA PRO A 171 18.62 -2.69 18.34
C PRO A 171 17.55 -2.52 19.42
N GLY A 172 17.92 -2.00 20.58
CA GLY A 172 17.00 -1.73 21.69
C GLY A 172 15.87 -0.76 21.34
N LEU A 173 16.04 0.13 20.37
CA LEU A 173 14.97 1.03 19.92
C LEU A 173 13.78 0.24 19.31
N VAL A 174 14.08 -0.73 18.47
CA VAL A 174 13.05 -1.60 17.86
C VAL A 174 12.38 -2.48 18.91
N GLU A 175 13.13 -2.98 19.89
CA GLU A 175 12.58 -3.75 21.00
C GLU A 175 11.63 -2.94 21.85
N VAL A 176 11.89 -1.65 22.07
CA VAL A 176 10.95 -0.74 22.75
C VAL A 176 9.66 -0.61 21.96
N ILE A 177 9.72 -0.34 20.65
CA ILE A 177 8.54 -0.26 19.79
C ILE A 177 7.77 -1.59 19.81
N GLY A 178 8.47 -2.71 19.72
CA GLY A 178 7.87 -4.04 19.82
C GLY A 178 7.17 -4.27 21.16
N ARG A 179 7.82 -3.94 22.27
CA ARG A 179 7.23 -4.05 23.61
C ARG A 179 5.99 -3.18 23.77
N LEU A 180 6.00 -1.95 23.31
CA LEU A 180 4.84 -1.05 23.33
C LEU A 180 3.66 -1.62 22.52
N SER A 181 3.95 -2.23 21.38
CA SER A 181 2.92 -2.85 20.52
C SER A 181 2.30 -4.10 21.15
N VAL A 182 2.99 -4.77 22.08
CA VAL A 182 2.55 -6.03 22.73
C VAL A 182 2.21 -5.86 24.20
N ALA A 183 2.54 -4.70 24.79
CA ALA A 183 2.41 -4.45 26.24
C ALA A 183 1.01 -4.78 26.77
N ASN A 184 -0.01 -4.65 25.95
CA ASN A 184 -1.38 -4.97 26.36
C ASN A 184 -2.20 -5.59 25.21
N PRO A 185 -1.92 -6.86 24.82
CA PRO A 185 -2.63 -7.50 23.71
C PRO A 185 -4.14 -7.69 23.98
N LYS A 186 -4.58 -7.60 25.25
CA LYS A 186 -6.00 -7.62 25.63
C LYS A 186 -6.69 -6.27 25.39
N HIS A 187 -5.94 -5.20 25.27
CA HIS A 187 -6.47 -3.86 25.07
C HIS A 187 -5.78 -3.17 23.87
N PRO A 188 -6.09 -3.59 22.64
CA PRO A 188 -5.46 -3.06 21.41
C PRO A 188 -5.70 -1.56 21.22
N ALA A 189 -6.71 -1.00 21.92
CA ALA A 189 -6.97 0.44 21.93
C ALA A 189 -5.76 1.27 22.38
N TYR A 190 -4.93 0.79 23.32
CA TYR A 190 -3.73 1.53 23.72
C TYR A 190 -2.71 1.65 22.57
N ALA A 191 -2.47 0.54 21.85
CA ALA A 191 -1.59 0.56 20.68
C ALA A 191 -2.16 1.47 19.59
N PHE A 192 -3.47 1.43 19.38
CA PHE A 192 -4.16 2.31 18.43
C PHE A 192 -4.00 3.79 18.80
N TRP A 193 -4.30 4.18 20.03
CA TRP A 193 -4.18 5.59 20.46
C TRP A 193 -2.73 6.08 20.41
N THR A 194 -1.77 5.22 20.72
CA THR A 194 -0.34 5.54 20.59
C THR A 194 0.03 5.78 19.12
N LEU A 195 -0.40 4.89 18.22
CA LEU A 195 -0.19 5.05 16.78
C LEU A 195 -0.85 6.33 16.26
N LEU A 196 -2.09 6.59 16.67
CA LEU A 196 -2.83 7.78 16.27
C LEU A 196 -2.13 9.07 16.75
N ALA A 197 -1.77 9.14 18.03
CA ALA A 197 -1.08 10.29 18.57
C ALA A 197 0.26 10.54 17.88
N ALA A 198 1.04 9.48 17.63
CA ALA A 198 2.27 9.57 16.88
C ALA A 198 2.03 10.01 15.42
N SER A 199 0.98 9.50 14.76
CA SER A 199 0.62 9.89 13.40
C SER A 199 0.28 11.37 13.30
N VAL A 200 -0.53 11.88 14.22
CA VAL A 200 -0.87 13.31 14.33
C VAL A 200 0.39 14.15 14.58
N ALA A 201 1.22 13.71 15.53
CA ALA A 201 2.45 14.46 15.91
C ALA A 201 3.47 14.57 14.77
N VAL A 202 3.60 13.54 13.91
CA VAL A 202 4.57 13.58 12.80
C VAL A 202 3.99 14.14 11.51
N TYR A 203 2.68 13.98 11.26
CA TYR A 203 2.08 14.38 9.99
C TYR A 203 1.59 15.83 10.01
N VAL A 204 0.88 16.26 11.07
CA VAL A 204 0.24 17.59 11.10
C VAL A 204 1.27 18.72 10.94
N PRO A 205 2.40 18.76 11.69
CA PRO A 205 3.37 19.84 11.52
C PRO A 205 3.98 19.86 10.10
N LEU A 206 4.27 18.69 9.53
CA LEU A 206 4.84 18.63 8.18
C LEU A 206 3.81 19.00 7.11
N SER A 207 2.55 18.65 7.29
CA SER A 207 1.46 19.02 6.39
C SER A 207 1.22 20.53 6.40
N LEU A 208 1.24 21.16 7.56
CA LEU A 208 1.12 22.61 7.69
C LEU A 208 2.33 23.38 7.12
N TYR A 209 3.52 22.80 7.18
CA TYR A 209 4.75 23.44 6.68
C TYR A 209 4.94 23.25 5.17
N TYR A 210 4.75 22.02 4.66
CA TYR A 210 5.01 21.69 3.26
C TYR A 210 3.76 21.74 2.38
N GLY A 211 2.57 21.72 2.97
CA GLY A 211 1.32 21.44 2.26
C GLY A 211 1.15 19.95 1.95
N ILE A 212 -0.04 19.60 1.43
CA ILE A 212 -0.42 18.21 1.17
C ILE A 212 0.12 17.66 -0.16
N GLU A 213 0.45 18.53 -1.12
CA GLU A 213 0.78 18.12 -2.50
C GLU A 213 2.27 18.22 -2.86
N ARG A 214 3.10 18.76 -1.98
CA ARG A 214 4.52 18.97 -2.29
C ARG A 214 5.28 17.66 -2.31
N TRP A 215 5.96 17.39 -3.43
CA TRP A 215 6.84 16.25 -3.59
C TRP A 215 8.31 16.62 -3.44
N PHE A 216 9.05 15.77 -2.74
CA PHE A 216 10.51 15.69 -2.80
C PHE A 216 10.91 14.72 -3.88
N THR A 217 11.78 15.17 -4.80
CA THR A 217 12.33 14.32 -5.85
C THR A 217 13.86 14.36 -5.82
N LEU A 218 14.48 13.19 -5.81
CA LEU A 218 15.93 13.02 -5.93
C LEU A 218 16.20 11.91 -6.95
N GLY A 219 16.41 12.31 -8.22
CA GLY A 219 16.41 11.34 -9.32
C GLY A 219 15.07 10.58 -9.38
N PRO A 220 15.10 9.25 -9.42
CA PRO A 220 13.88 8.44 -9.42
C PRO A 220 13.22 8.29 -8.05
N LEU A 221 13.83 8.80 -7.00
CA LEU A 221 13.23 8.77 -5.66
C LEU A 221 12.27 9.95 -5.53
N ALA A 222 11.00 9.64 -5.33
CA ALA A 222 9.96 10.64 -5.10
C ALA A 222 9.16 10.27 -3.86
N ILE A 223 8.82 11.25 -3.03
CA ILE A 223 7.98 11.07 -1.85
C ILE A 223 7.28 12.39 -1.51
N GLN A 224 6.04 12.34 -1.08
CA GLN A 224 5.36 13.53 -0.58
C GLN A 224 6.01 14.03 0.71
N ALA A 225 6.41 15.31 0.71
CA ALA A 225 7.19 15.92 1.79
C ALA A 225 6.50 15.82 3.16
N SER A 226 5.19 16.05 3.20
CA SER A 226 4.39 15.97 4.42
C SER A 226 4.26 14.54 4.97
N ARG A 227 4.46 13.49 4.15
CA ARG A 227 4.19 12.10 4.52
C ARG A 227 5.45 11.29 4.86
N VAL A 228 6.64 11.85 4.70
CA VAL A 228 7.93 11.13 4.91
C VAL A 228 7.98 10.48 6.30
N LEU A 229 7.76 11.29 7.36
CA LEU A 229 7.81 10.79 8.74
C LEU A 229 6.62 9.89 9.07
N LEU A 230 5.45 10.12 8.47
CA LEU A 230 4.29 9.24 8.63
C LEU A 230 4.60 7.83 8.09
N TYR A 231 5.13 7.73 6.88
CA TYR A 231 5.49 6.44 6.28
C TYR A 231 6.63 5.74 7.04
N LEU A 232 7.61 6.51 7.50
CA LEU A 232 8.69 5.99 8.35
C LEU A 232 8.16 5.45 9.68
N LEU A 233 7.23 6.17 10.33
CA LEU A 233 6.56 5.72 11.55
C LEU A 233 5.86 4.36 11.33
N TYR A 234 5.03 4.26 10.30
CA TYR A 234 4.30 3.01 10.01
C TYR A 234 5.25 1.86 9.69
N PHE A 235 6.30 2.11 8.92
CA PHE A 235 7.32 1.12 8.64
C PHE A 235 7.98 0.61 9.93
N PHE A 236 8.44 1.51 10.83
CA PHE A 236 9.09 1.10 12.07
C PHE A 236 8.13 0.50 13.09
N VAL A 237 6.86 0.90 13.13
CA VAL A 237 5.83 0.19 13.88
C VAL A 237 5.69 -1.24 13.39
N GLY A 238 5.67 -1.46 12.07
CA GLY A 238 5.71 -2.79 11.47
C GLY A 238 6.97 -3.57 11.87
N VAL A 239 8.16 -2.95 11.82
CA VAL A 239 9.43 -3.59 12.23
C VAL A 239 9.38 -3.98 13.71
N GLY A 240 8.85 -3.11 14.58
CA GLY A 240 8.69 -3.37 16.01
C GLY A 240 7.74 -4.52 16.28
N ILE A 241 6.55 -4.52 15.67
CA ILE A 241 5.60 -5.64 15.79
C ILE A 241 6.23 -6.94 15.29
N GLY A 242 6.95 -6.90 14.17
CA GLY A 242 7.65 -8.05 13.61
C GLY A 242 8.82 -8.56 14.45
N SER A 243 9.35 -7.75 15.38
CA SER A 243 10.43 -8.16 16.30
C SER A 243 9.93 -9.07 17.44
N VAL A 244 8.64 -9.03 17.72
CA VAL A 244 8.01 -9.87 18.76
C VAL A 244 7.55 -11.18 18.14
N ARG A 245 7.81 -12.31 18.82
CA ARG A 245 7.40 -13.63 18.31
C ARG A 245 5.86 -13.69 18.16
N GLY A 246 5.42 -14.12 16.96
CA GLY A 246 4.04 -14.01 16.47
C GLY A 246 2.96 -14.81 17.21
N ASP A 247 3.31 -15.67 18.17
CA ASP A 247 2.38 -16.48 18.96
C ASP A 247 1.71 -15.74 20.12
N ARG A 248 2.14 -14.51 20.43
CA ARG A 248 1.63 -13.70 21.56
C ARG A 248 1.43 -12.22 21.23
N GLY A 249 1.51 -11.83 19.95
CA GLY A 249 1.49 -10.43 19.53
C GLY A 249 0.08 -9.88 19.25
N LEU A 250 0.04 -8.56 19.02
CA LEU A 250 -1.18 -7.81 18.69
C LEU A 250 -1.88 -8.35 17.41
N LEU A 251 -1.11 -8.93 16.49
CA LEU A 251 -1.58 -9.39 15.18
C LEU A 251 -1.84 -10.90 15.12
N PHE A 252 -2.48 -11.44 16.16
CA PHE A 252 -2.91 -12.83 16.20
C PHE A 252 -4.36 -12.95 15.66
N SER A 253 -4.65 -13.99 14.88
CA SER A 253 -5.95 -14.16 14.19
C SER A 253 -7.15 -14.21 15.14
N ASP A 254 -6.96 -14.81 16.33
CA ASP A 254 -7.98 -14.88 17.38
C ASP A 254 -7.80 -13.81 18.46
N GLY A 255 -6.93 -12.83 18.24
CA GLY A 255 -6.62 -11.77 19.18
C GLY A 255 -7.75 -10.72 19.31
N GLU A 256 -7.66 -9.90 20.34
CA GLU A 256 -8.64 -8.84 20.61
C GLU A 256 -8.70 -7.81 19.47
N LEU A 257 -7.59 -7.54 18.77
CA LEU A 257 -7.60 -6.66 17.61
C LEU A 257 -8.56 -7.20 16.53
N ALA A 258 -8.45 -8.48 16.20
CA ALA A 258 -9.30 -9.12 15.21
C ALA A 258 -10.77 -9.21 15.67
N ARG A 259 -11.02 -9.44 16.97
CA ARG A 259 -12.38 -9.52 17.52
C ARG A 259 -13.10 -8.17 17.52
N GLN A 260 -12.37 -7.09 17.75
CA GLN A 260 -12.90 -5.72 17.78
C GLN A 260 -13.03 -5.08 16.39
N TRP A 261 -12.99 -5.85 15.30
CA TRP A 261 -13.08 -5.32 13.92
C TRP A 261 -14.27 -4.38 13.70
N PRO A 262 -15.48 -4.55 14.32
CA PRO A 262 -16.57 -3.60 14.08
C PRO A 262 -16.28 -2.21 14.65
N ALA A 263 -15.54 -2.13 15.76
CA ALA A 263 -15.13 -0.84 16.33
C ALA A 263 -14.11 -0.12 15.44
N TRP A 264 -13.14 -0.86 14.88
CA TRP A 264 -12.16 -0.30 13.94
C TRP A 264 -12.81 0.15 12.64
N LEU A 265 -13.78 -0.62 12.13
CA LEU A 265 -14.58 -0.23 10.98
C LEU A 265 -15.39 1.05 11.25
N ALA A 266 -16.06 1.14 12.40
CA ALA A 266 -16.79 2.33 12.80
C ALA A 266 -15.86 3.56 12.91
N ALA A 267 -14.68 3.40 13.53
CA ALA A 267 -13.69 4.47 13.61
C ALA A 267 -13.21 4.92 12.22
N ALA A 268 -12.96 3.98 11.31
CA ALA A 268 -12.57 4.29 9.93
C ALA A 268 -13.69 5.03 9.18
N ILE A 269 -14.95 4.60 9.31
CA ILE A 269 -16.10 5.27 8.68
C ILE A 269 -16.25 6.70 9.20
N VAL A 270 -16.21 6.90 10.51
CA VAL A 270 -16.39 8.24 11.11
C VAL A 270 -15.25 9.19 10.70
N THR A 271 -14.00 8.72 10.78
CA THR A 271 -12.85 9.56 10.41
C THR A 271 -12.79 9.84 8.91
N TYR A 272 -13.20 8.88 8.07
CA TYR A 272 -13.34 9.10 6.63
C TYR A 272 -14.45 10.08 6.29
N ALA A 273 -15.62 9.94 6.92
CA ALA A 273 -16.73 10.87 6.70
C ALA A 273 -16.34 12.32 7.06
N GLY A 274 -15.59 12.51 8.16
CA GLY A 274 -15.06 13.82 8.51
C GLY A 274 -14.07 14.37 7.49
N LEU A 275 -13.15 13.53 6.99
CA LEU A 275 -12.19 13.91 5.96
C LEU A 275 -12.88 14.27 4.64
N ALA A 276 -13.83 13.45 4.18
CA ALA A 276 -14.60 13.69 2.96
C ALA A 276 -15.46 14.96 3.07
N ALA A 277 -16.08 15.19 4.23
CA ALA A 277 -16.85 16.40 4.49
C ALA A 277 -15.98 17.66 4.43
N LEU A 278 -14.75 17.63 4.95
CA LEU A 278 -13.81 18.75 4.86
C LEU A 278 -13.40 19.05 3.41
N ILE A 279 -13.16 18.01 2.60
CA ILE A 279 -12.81 18.18 1.18
C ILE A 279 -14.00 18.75 0.42
N TYR A 280 -15.20 18.21 0.64
CA TYR A 280 -16.42 18.74 0.04
C TYR A 280 -16.66 20.20 0.45
N TYR A 281 -16.51 20.53 1.75
CA TYR A 281 -16.63 21.89 2.26
C TYR A 281 -15.64 22.86 1.59
N LYS A 282 -14.41 22.42 1.36
CA LYS A 282 -13.37 23.23 0.69
C LYS A 282 -13.82 23.67 -0.69
N HIS A 283 -14.36 22.76 -1.48
CA HIS A 283 -14.69 23.01 -2.88
C HIS A 283 -16.02 23.74 -3.07
N GLU A 284 -17.00 23.52 -2.18
CA GLU A 284 -18.35 24.05 -2.34
C GLU A 284 -18.60 25.34 -1.54
N PHE A 285 -17.87 25.55 -0.44
CA PHE A 285 -18.18 26.65 0.48
C PHE A 285 -17.03 27.63 0.73
N LEU A 286 -15.77 27.29 0.43
CA LEU A 286 -14.69 28.24 0.55
C LEU A 286 -14.63 29.18 -0.66
N PRO A 287 -14.42 30.51 -0.45
CA PRO A 287 -14.31 31.48 -1.54
C PRO A 287 -13.14 31.19 -2.51
N ASP A 288 -12.03 30.65 -1.98
CA ASP A 288 -10.87 30.21 -2.76
C ASP A 288 -10.45 28.81 -2.31
N PRO A 289 -10.85 27.76 -3.03
CA PRO A 289 -10.44 26.40 -2.72
C PRO A 289 -8.93 26.14 -2.89
N ASN A 290 -8.22 26.98 -3.64
CA ASN A 290 -6.78 26.80 -3.86
C ASN A 290 -5.94 27.33 -2.69
N HIS A 291 -6.50 28.30 -1.94
CA HIS A 291 -5.86 28.88 -0.76
C HIS A 291 -6.79 28.77 0.46
N PRO A 292 -7.01 27.54 0.99
CA PRO A 292 -7.89 27.34 2.13
C PRO A 292 -7.31 28.04 3.38
N PRO A 293 -8.14 28.42 4.35
CA PRO A 293 -7.66 29.01 5.59
C PRO A 293 -6.91 27.98 6.44
N GLN A 294 -5.96 28.43 7.25
CA GLN A 294 -5.09 27.55 8.07
C GLN A 294 -5.87 26.58 8.98
N TRP A 295 -7.05 26.97 9.48
CA TRP A 295 -7.87 26.07 10.28
C TRP A 295 -8.32 24.85 9.47
N TRP A 296 -8.59 25.05 8.15
CA TRP A 296 -8.97 23.95 7.26
C TRP A 296 -7.78 22.99 7.04
N ASP A 297 -6.58 23.53 6.77
CA ASP A 297 -5.37 22.73 6.61
C ASP A 297 -5.09 21.89 7.87
N ALA A 298 -5.24 22.49 9.06
CA ALA A 298 -5.05 21.79 10.32
C ALA A 298 -6.11 20.69 10.54
N ALA A 299 -7.38 21.00 10.31
CA ALA A 299 -8.47 20.03 10.43
C ALA A 299 -8.30 18.88 9.44
N HIS A 300 -7.99 19.19 8.16
CA HIS A 300 -7.72 18.19 7.13
C HIS A 300 -6.56 17.27 7.55
N ALA A 301 -5.43 17.83 8.01
CA ALA A 301 -4.28 17.04 8.43
C ALA A 301 -4.59 16.14 9.62
N ILE A 302 -5.39 16.61 10.59
CA ILE A 302 -5.83 15.80 11.74
C ILE A 302 -6.73 14.65 11.26
N PHE A 303 -7.78 14.93 10.47
CA PHE A 303 -8.69 13.89 9.98
C PHE A 303 -7.99 12.90 9.06
N PHE A 304 -7.04 13.35 8.25
CA PHE A 304 -6.18 12.49 7.44
C PHE A 304 -5.38 11.50 8.31
N ALA A 305 -4.71 11.99 9.37
CA ALA A 305 -3.95 11.13 10.28
C ALA A 305 -4.87 10.16 11.04
N CYS A 306 -6.05 10.63 11.47
CA CYS A 306 -7.06 9.82 12.14
C CYS A 306 -7.56 8.70 11.21
N PHE A 307 -7.90 9.03 9.98
CA PHE A 307 -8.37 8.03 9.01
C PHE A 307 -7.25 7.07 8.62
N CYS A 308 -6.04 7.55 8.38
CA CYS A 308 -4.87 6.72 8.11
C CYS A 308 -4.66 5.65 9.17
N ALA A 309 -4.67 6.03 10.45
CA ALA A 309 -4.52 5.11 11.56
C ALA A 309 -5.71 4.14 11.68
N SER A 310 -6.93 4.65 11.66
CA SER A 310 -8.15 3.85 11.80
C SER A 310 -8.29 2.83 10.67
N GLN A 311 -8.08 3.25 9.42
CA GLN A 311 -8.24 2.36 8.27
C GLN A 311 -7.10 1.33 8.17
N THR A 312 -5.87 1.69 8.54
CA THR A 312 -4.77 0.73 8.58
C THR A 312 -5.06 -0.37 9.60
N VAL A 313 -5.50 0.00 10.82
CA VAL A 313 -5.87 -0.97 11.86
C VAL A 313 -7.10 -1.78 11.44
N ASN A 314 -8.11 -1.15 10.84
CA ASN A 314 -9.30 -1.83 10.32
C ASN A 314 -8.95 -2.90 9.29
N VAL A 315 -8.11 -2.58 8.29
CA VAL A 315 -7.68 -3.55 7.27
C VAL A 315 -6.96 -4.74 7.92
N LEU A 316 -6.03 -4.49 8.85
CA LEU A 316 -5.36 -5.56 9.58
C LEU A 316 -6.36 -6.43 10.38
N ALA A 317 -7.28 -5.81 11.11
CA ALA A 317 -8.27 -6.50 11.90
C ALA A 317 -9.21 -7.37 11.05
N LEU A 318 -9.67 -6.85 9.91
CA LEU A 318 -10.53 -7.58 8.99
C LEU A 318 -9.82 -8.81 8.39
N PHE A 319 -8.59 -8.63 7.88
CA PHE A 319 -7.86 -9.75 7.29
C PHE A 319 -7.45 -10.80 8.33
N LEU A 320 -7.15 -10.40 9.55
CA LEU A 320 -6.90 -11.34 10.66
C LEU A 320 -8.17 -12.06 11.09
N ARG A 321 -9.31 -11.35 11.20
CA ARG A 321 -10.58 -11.93 11.66
C ARG A 321 -11.16 -12.93 10.67
N PHE A 322 -11.05 -12.62 9.37
CA PHE A 322 -11.60 -13.43 8.29
C PHE A 322 -10.54 -14.25 7.56
N ASP A 323 -9.38 -14.46 8.20
CA ASP A 323 -8.35 -15.38 7.70
C ASP A 323 -8.84 -16.82 7.86
N SER A 324 -9.58 -17.26 6.86
CA SER A 324 -9.98 -18.67 6.76
C SER A 324 -8.90 -19.45 6.02
N SER A 325 -8.67 -20.69 6.42
CA SER A 325 -7.86 -21.65 5.64
C SER A 325 -8.49 -22.00 4.29
N GLY A 326 -9.70 -21.49 4.01
CA GLY A 326 -10.44 -21.67 2.76
C GLY A 326 -9.95 -20.76 1.63
N TRP A 327 -10.48 -21.03 0.43
CA TRP A 327 -10.21 -20.23 -0.77
C TRP A 327 -10.69 -18.79 -0.63
N SER A 328 -9.89 -17.85 -1.13
CA SER A 328 -10.24 -16.44 -1.25
C SER A 328 -10.13 -15.99 -2.71
N ALA A 329 -11.00 -15.09 -3.15
CA ALA A 329 -10.92 -14.45 -4.46
C ALA A 329 -9.59 -13.72 -4.73
N LEU A 330 -8.83 -13.41 -3.68
CA LEU A 330 -7.50 -12.79 -3.77
C LEU A 330 -6.37 -13.81 -4.04
N ASP A 331 -6.60 -15.10 -3.76
CA ASP A 331 -5.54 -16.12 -3.84
C ASP A 331 -4.95 -16.30 -5.25
N PRO A 332 -5.73 -16.24 -6.35
CA PRO A 332 -5.17 -16.33 -7.70
C PRO A 332 -4.21 -15.17 -8.04
N LEU A 333 -4.44 -14.00 -7.46
CA LEU A 333 -3.63 -12.80 -7.69
C LEU A 333 -2.43 -12.68 -6.74
N ARG A 334 -2.47 -13.37 -5.60
CA ARG A 334 -1.50 -13.24 -4.50
C ARG A 334 -0.06 -13.41 -4.96
N GLU A 335 0.22 -14.44 -5.72
CA GLU A 335 1.58 -14.72 -6.19
C GLU A 335 2.07 -13.75 -7.28
N SER A 336 1.14 -13.13 -7.99
CA SER A 336 1.41 -12.18 -9.08
C SER A 336 1.29 -10.73 -8.64
N SER A 337 0.87 -10.45 -7.41
CA SER A 337 0.50 -9.12 -6.93
C SER A 337 1.63 -8.10 -7.08
N PHE A 338 2.89 -8.48 -6.81
CA PHE A 338 4.04 -7.61 -6.99
C PHE A 338 4.30 -7.29 -8.47
N GLY A 339 4.21 -8.28 -9.36
CA GLY A 339 4.36 -8.07 -10.80
C GLY A 339 3.23 -7.20 -11.38
N ILE A 340 1.99 -7.44 -10.94
CA ILE A 340 0.84 -6.59 -11.30
C ILE A 340 1.12 -5.14 -10.88
N TYR A 341 1.56 -4.92 -9.63
CA TYR A 341 1.93 -3.61 -9.13
C TYR A 341 3.02 -2.94 -9.98
N LEU A 342 4.04 -3.67 -10.40
CA LEU A 342 5.16 -3.12 -11.17
C LEU A 342 4.74 -2.71 -12.60
N ILE A 343 3.87 -3.49 -13.23
CA ILE A 343 3.56 -3.36 -14.67
C ILE A 343 2.32 -2.50 -14.93
N HIS A 344 1.38 -2.42 -13.99
CA HIS A 344 0.04 -1.87 -14.24
C HIS A 344 0.01 -0.48 -14.87
N TYR A 345 0.98 0.37 -14.57
CA TYR A 345 0.96 1.76 -15.00
C TYR A 345 1.13 1.91 -16.52
N VAL A 346 1.80 0.95 -17.17
CA VAL A 346 1.95 0.93 -18.63
C VAL A 346 0.60 0.75 -19.33
N PRO A 347 -0.12 -0.38 -19.18
CA PRO A 347 -1.41 -0.53 -19.84
C PRO A 347 -2.43 0.52 -19.37
N LEU A 348 -2.36 0.97 -18.12
CA LEU A 348 -3.27 1.95 -17.55
C LEU A 348 -3.23 3.27 -18.33
N LEU A 349 -2.07 3.91 -18.49
CA LEU A 349 -1.97 5.20 -19.18
C LEU A 349 -2.32 5.08 -20.67
N TRP A 350 -1.94 3.98 -21.33
CA TRP A 350 -2.31 3.74 -22.73
C TRP A 350 -3.82 3.56 -22.91
N LEU A 351 -4.49 2.84 -22.02
CA LEU A 351 -5.95 2.67 -22.06
C LEU A 351 -6.67 4.00 -21.77
N GLN A 352 -6.22 4.76 -20.77
CA GLN A 352 -6.76 6.09 -20.49
C GLN A 352 -6.60 7.00 -21.71
N ARG A 353 -5.45 6.99 -22.36
CA ARG A 353 -5.21 7.73 -23.59
C ARG A 353 -6.12 7.30 -24.73
N ALA A 354 -6.29 6.01 -24.93
CA ALA A 354 -7.15 5.48 -25.98
C ALA A 354 -8.62 5.87 -25.79
N LEU A 355 -9.07 6.00 -24.54
CA LEU A 355 -10.45 6.35 -24.20
C LEU A 355 -10.69 7.85 -24.02
N SER A 356 -9.64 8.68 -23.99
CA SER A 356 -9.76 10.11 -23.62
C SER A 356 -10.68 10.93 -24.52
N SER A 357 -10.76 10.59 -25.83
CA SER A 357 -11.58 11.29 -26.82
C SER A 357 -12.92 10.61 -27.09
N ILE A 358 -13.24 9.54 -26.37
CA ILE A 358 -14.42 8.72 -26.64
C ILE A 358 -15.51 9.06 -25.63
N THR A 359 -16.72 9.38 -26.11
CA THR A 359 -17.93 9.45 -25.31
C THR A 359 -18.70 8.15 -25.52
N LEU A 360 -18.74 7.29 -24.50
CA LEU A 360 -19.36 5.97 -24.60
C LEU A 360 -20.89 6.01 -24.48
N ILE A 361 -21.39 6.93 -23.63
CA ILE A 361 -22.81 7.15 -23.37
C ILE A 361 -23.07 8.66 -23.32
N PRO A 362 -24.26 9.17 -23.68
CA PRO A 362 -24.56 10.61 -23.65
C PRO A 362 -24.52 11.26 -22.25
N VAL A 363 -24.48 10.45 -21.18
CA VAL A 363 -24.42 10.93 -19.80
C VAL A 363 -22.98 10.96 -19.32
N MET A 364 -22.51 12.13 -18.90
CA MET A 364 -21.12 12.38 -18.52
C MET A 364 -20.63 11.46 -17.38
N GLN A 365 -21.42 11.34 -16.30
CA GLN A 365 -21.04 10.53 -15.14
C GLN A 365 -20.99 9.03 -15.45
N GLU A 366 -21.97 8.51 -16.19
CA GLU A 366 -22.03 7.12 -16.59
C GLU A 366 -20.85 6.75 -17.52
N THR A 367 -20.48 7.66 -18.42
CA THR A 367 -19.30 7.50 -19.28
C THR A 367 -18.01 7.45 -18.45
N ALA A 368 -17.87 8.33 -17.45
CA ALA A 368 -16.72 8.32 -16.55
C ALA A 368 -16.60 6.99 -15.80
N ILE A 369 -17.71 6.49 -15.24
CA ILE A 369 -17.75 5.18 -14.54
C ILE A 369 -17.38 4.05 -15.48
N LEU A 370 -17.96 4.02 -16.68
CA LEU A 370 -17.71 2.96 -17.65
C LEU A 370 -16.24 2.97 -18.13
N LYS A 371 -15.68 4.15 -18.42
CA LYS A 371 -14.25 4.29 -18.77
C LYS A 371 -13.35 3.76 -17.64
N ALA A 372 -13.59 4.19 -16.40
CA ALA A 372 -12.81 3.75 -15.25
C ALA A 372 -12.87 2.22 -15.06
N LEU A 373 -14.04 1.60 -15.23
CA LEU A 373 -14.22 0.15 -15.14
C LEU A 373 -13.48 -0.58 -16.27
N ILE A 374 -13.58 -0.12 -17.51
CA ILE A 374 -12.85 -0.68 -18.65
C ILE A 374 -11.34 -0.60 -18.40
N VAL A 375 -10.84 0.57 -18.01
CA VAL A 375 -9.42 0.77 -17.68
C VAL A 375 -8.98 -0.17 -16.57
N LEU A 376 -9.74 -0.28 -15.48
CA LEU A 376 -9.42 -1.15 -14.35
C LEU A 376 -9.32 -2.63 -14.77
N VAL A 377 -10.37 -3.13 -15.42
CA VAL A 377 -10.47 -4.56 -15.79
C VAL A 377 -9.38 -4.94 -16.79
N LEU A 378 -9.20 -4.13 -17.84
CA LEU A 378 -8.19 -4.41 -18.85
C LEU A 378 -6.77 -4.24 -18.30
N THR A 379 -6.52 -3.22 -17.48
CA THR A 379 -5.23 -3.04 -16.80
C THR A 379 -4.89 -4.23 -15.92
N LEU A 380 -5.83 -4.71 -15.11
CA LEU A 380 -5.63 -5.89 -14.26
C LEU A 380 -5.34 -7.13 -15.11
N ALA A 381 -6.15 -7.39 -16.13
CA ALA A 381 -5.98 -8.56 -17.00
C ALA A 381 -4.64 -8.55 -17.74
N MET A 382 -4.25 -7.41 -18.33
CA MET A 382 -2.99 -7.25 -19.06
C MET A 382 -1.79 -7.38 -18.13
N SER A 383 -1.82 -6.72 -16.96
CA SER A 383 -0.71 -6.76 -15.98
C SER A 383 -0.54 -8.13 -15.37
N TRP A 384 -1.66 -8.83 -15.09
CA TRP A 384 -1.62 -10.20 -14.58
C TRP A 384 -1.07 -11.16 -15.62
N SER A 385 -1.58 -11.11 -16.85
CA SER A 385 -1.10 -11.95 -17.96
C SER A 385 0.38 -11.71 -18.25
N ALA A 386 0.83 -10.45 -18.28
CA ALA A 386 2.24 -10.09 -18.45
C ALA A 386 3.10 -10.64 -17.31
N THR A 387 2.64 -10.55 -16.06
CA THR A 387 3.33 -11.11 -14.90
C THR A 387 3.48 -12.62 -15.02
N LEU A 388 2.42 -13.34 -15.38
CA LEU A 388 2.45 -14.78 -15.57
C LEU A 388 3.42 -15.19 -16.70
N ALA A 389 3.47 -14.43 -17.80
CA ALA A 389 4.38 -14.67 -18.89
C ALA A 389 5.85 -14.42 -18.48
N LEU A 390 6.14 -13.32 -17.78
CA LEU A 390 7.47 -12.98 -17.29
C LEU A 390 7.99 -14.01 -16.27
N ARG A 391 7.13 -14.54 -15.42
CA ARG A 391 7.50 -15.57 -14.44
C ARG A 391 7.90 -16.91 -15.08
N ARG A 392 7.61 -17.14 -16.37
CA ARG A 392 8.12 -18.30 -17.12
C ARG A 392 9.60 -18.16 -17.49
N ILE A 393 10.16 -16.97 -17.45
CA ILE A 393 11.57 -16.72 -17.75
C ILE A 393 12.43 -17.12 -16.55
N PRO A 394 13.42 -18.01 -16.72
CA PRO A 394 14.32 -18.43 -15.64
C PRO A 394 15.00 -17.22 -14.95
N GLY A 395 14.93 -17.19 -13.63
CA GLY A 395 15.51 -16.11 -12.81
C GLY A 395 14.58 -14.94 -12.50
N VAL A 396 13.55 -14.64 -13.33
CA VAL A 396 12.58 -13.58 -13.07
C VAL A 396 11.74 -13.88 -11.83
N THR A 397 11.42 -15.15 -11.56
CA THR A 397 10.70 -15.59 -10.34
C THR A 397 11.44 -15.29 -9.03
N ARG A 398 12.74 -14.93 -9.09
CA ARG A 398 13.50 -14.48 -7.90
C ARG A 398 13.21 -13.03 -7.56
N VAL A 399 12.65 -12.30 -8.51
CA VAL A 399 12.35 -10.86 -8.42
C VAL A 399 10.85 -10.61 -8.31
N LEU A 400 10.05 -11.26 -9.20
CA LEU A 400 8.58 -11.14 -9.29
C LEU A 400 7.84 -12.17 -8.45
#